data_644cd35eb7b1fa17d62defb6ce0a2908
#
_entry.id   644cd35eb7b1fa17d62defb6ce0a2908
#
_cell.length_a   1.000
_cell.length_b   1.000
_cell.length_c   1.000
_cell.angle_alpha   90.00
_cell.angle_beta   90.00
_cell.angle_gamma   90.00
#
_symmetry.space_group_name_H-M   'P 1'
#
loop_
_entity.id
_entity.type
_entity.pdbx_description
1 polymer ?
#
loop_
_entity_poly.entity_id
_entity_poly.type
_entity_poly.pdbx_seq_one_letter_code
_entity_poly.pdbx_strand_id
1 'polypeptide(L)'
;LAHAAFNVRVRLPSRPAPRRPVLFFNPKSGGGKAEKFSLAEEARARGIEPVELRPGQNLEQLVRNAVAGGADGLAMAGGDGSQAVVAAIAAELDLPYACIPAGTRNHFALDLGVDREDVVGALDAFVDGGEHQVDLAEVNGRVFVNNVSLGLYAEAVQRSGYRNAKLRTLLDTMPEALGPDGAGLNLRWTGPGGHEHSAGIAILVSNNRYRLGKAVGSGTRPRIDDALLGIAIVGAPTGGGRRTQRPWRDWSAPAFEVNADHPVPAGIDGEAVRLQPPLRFHVRPGVLRVRVARQHPGASPSATLPDGLAQSARALARMAIGRDPLRAGTRAAPNSTTETTTKEQ
;
A
#
# COMPACT_ATOMS: atom_id res chain seq x y z
N LEU A 1 13.82 -20.85 -12.75
CA LEU A 1 14.55 -21.36 -11.57
C LEU A 1 14.64 -20.27 -10.47
N ALA A 2 15.17 -19.07 -10.74
CA ALA A 2 15.27 -18.01 -9.72
C ALA A 2 13.91 -17.61 -9.13
N HIS A 3 12.85 -17.56 -9.93
CA HIS A 3 11.49 -17.21 -9.48
C HIS A 3 10.91 -18.28 -8.53
N ALA A 4 11.16 -19.56 -8.81
CA ALA A 4 10.73 -20.67 -7.95
C ALA A 4 11.54 -20.75 -6.64
N ALA A 5 12.82 -20.36 -6.67
CA ALA A 5 13.71 -20.39 -5.51
C ALA A 5 13.36 -19.32 -4.45
N PHE A 6 12.71 -18.22 -4.86
CA PHE A 6 12.31 -17.12 -3.96
C PHE A 6 10.81 -17.06 -3.67
N ASN A 7 10.04 -18.07 -4.11
CA ASN A 7 8.62 -18.21 -3.77
C ASN A 7 8.46 -18.75 -2.33
N VAL A 8 8.96 -18.01 -1.36
CA VAL A 8 8.94 -18.37 0.06
C VAL A 8 7.69 -17.81 0.69
N ARG A 9 6.89 -18.67 1.34
CA ARG A 9 5.78 -18.22 2.17
C ARG A 9 6.30 -17.73 3.52
N VAL A 10 5.93 -16.51 3.87
CA VAL A 10 6.23 -15.94 5.18
C VAL A 10 5.13 -16.36 6.16
N ARG A 11 5.51 -17.09 7.20
CA ARG A 11 4.56 -17.50 8.25
C ARG A 11 4.34 -16.34 9.21
N LEU A 12 3.14 -15.79 9.18
CA LEU A 12 2.72 -14.76 10.13
C LEU A 12 2.33 -15.39 11.48
N PRO A 13 2.49 -14.65 12.60
CA PRO A 13 2.07 -15.11 13.93
C PRO A 13 0.59 -15.46 13.96
N SER A 14 0.25 -16.60 14.57
CA SER A 14 -1.15 -17.00 14.76
C SER A 14 -1.81 -16.13 15.82
N ARG A 15 -3.05 -15.73 15.58
CA ARG A 15 -3.90 -15.01 16.53
C ARG A 15 -5.30 -15.63 16.57
N PRO A 16 -6.03 -15.54 17.68
CA PRO A 16 -7.40 -16.02 17.75
C PRO A 16 -8.27 -15.42 16.62
N ALA A 17 -9.12 -16.23 16.03
CA ALA A 17 -10.07 -15.77 15.02
C ALA A 17 -11.09 -14.81 15.66
N PRO A 18 -11.57 -13.78 14.96
CA PRO A 18 -12.69 -12.96 15.41
C PRO A 18 -13.96 -13.83 15.52
N ARG A 19 -14.84 -13.49 16.44
CA ARG A 19 -16.09 -14.25 16.71
C ARG A 19 -17.25 -13.82 15.80
N ARG A 20 -17.23 -12.55 15.38
CA ARG A 20 -18.27 -11.92 14.56
C ARG A 20 -17.65 -11.10 13.42
N PRO A 21 -16.86 -11.76 12.53
CA PRO A 21 -16.26 -11.08 11.41
C PRO A 21 -17.32 -10.69 10.37
N VAL A 22 -17.12 -9.52 9.74
CA VAL A 22 -18.01 -9.00 8.70
C VAL A 22 -17.22 -8.76 7.42
N LEU A 23 -17.75 -9.23 6.29
CA LEU A 23 -17.24 -8.99 4.94
C LEU A 23 -18.10 -7.93 4.25
N PHE A 24 -17.55 -6.77 3.96
CA PHE A 24 -18.18 -5.80 3.07
C PHE A 24 -17.77 -6.10 1.63
N PHE A 25 -18.72 -6.07 0.70
CA PHE A 25 -18.41 -6.33 -0.71
C PHE A 25 -19.27 -5.48 -1.65
N ASN A 26 -18.65 -5.07 -2.75
CA ASN A 26 -19.35 -4.43 -3.85
C ASN A 26 -19.51 -5.43 -4.99
N PRO A 27 -20.72 -5.87 -5.34
CA PRO A 27 -20.96 -6.91 -6.36
C PRO A 27 -20.39 -6.53 -7.73
N LYS A 28 -20.32 -5.22 -8.05
CA LYS A 28 -19.80 -4.70 -9.32
C LYS A 28 -18.28 -4.53 -9.37
N SER A 29 -17.57 -4.67 -8.24
CA SER A 29 -16.12 -4.52 -8.20
C SER A 29 -15.41 -5.57 -9.04
N GLY A 30 -14.30 -5.15 -9.70
CA GLY A 30 -13.44 -6.05 -10.46
C GLY A 30 -14.14 -6.85 -11.55
N GLY A 31 -15.20 -6.31 -12.16
CA GLY A 31 -15.98 -7.02 -13.18
C GLY A 31 -16.91 -8.10 -12.64
N GLY A 32 -17.45 -7.91 -11.43
CA GLY A 32 -18.42 -8.86 -10.83
C GLY A 32 -17.74 -10.05 -10.13
N LYS A 33 -16.52 -9.91 -9.66
CA LYS A 33 -15.80 -11.01 -8.97
C LYS A 33 -16.55 -11.52 -7.74
N ALA A 34 -17.25 -10.65 -6.99
CA ALA A 34 -18.01 -11.08 -5.82
C ALA A 34 -19.11 -12.08 -6.16
N GLU A 35 -19.86 -11.85 -7.25
CA GLU A 35 -20.88 -12.77 -7.74
C GLU A 35 -20.27 -14.01 -8.39
N LYS A 36 -19.25 -13.81 -9.25
CA LYS A 36 -18.55 -14.90 -9.95
C LYS A 36 -18.02 -15.97 -9.01
N PHE A 37 -17.54 -15.58 -7.84
CA PHE A 37 -16.97 -16.46 -6.82
C PHE A 37 -17.94 -16.75 -5.66
N SER A 38 -19.22 -16.39 -5.76
CA SER A 38 -20.23 -16.58 -4.72
C SER A 38 -19.73 -16.16 -3.33
N LEU A 39 -19.09 -14.98 -3.27
CA LEU A 39 -18.37 -14.56 -2.04
C LEU A 39 -19.27 -14.46 -0.80
N ALA A 40 -20.55 -14.16 -0.98
CA ALA A 40 -21.48 -14.08 0.15
C ALA A 40 -21.74 -15.47 0.76
N GLU A 41 -21.92 -16.51 -0.06
CA GLU A 41 -22.11 -17.88 0.35
C GLU A 41 -20.84 -18.44 0.99
N GLU A 42 -19.70 -18.22 0.34
CA GLU A 42 -18.38 -18.64 0.82
C GLU A 42 -18.01 -17.98 2.16
N ALA A 43 -18.39 -16.71 2.36
CA ALA A 43 -18.24 -16.01 3.63
C ALA A 43 -19.09 -16.65 4.74
N ARG A 44 -20.39 -16.89 4.46
CA ARG A 44 -21.30 -17.54 5.45
C ARG A 44 -20.82 -18.94 5.84
N ALA A 45 -20.32 -19.71 4.88
CA ALA A 45 -19.76 -21.04 5.14
C ALA A 45 -18.57 -21.02 6.13
N ARG A 46 -17.90 -19.87 6.25
CA ARG A 46 -16.78 -19.62 7.16
C ARG A 46 -17.17 -18.86 8.43
N GLY A 47 -18.47 -18.65 8.66
CA GLY A 47 -18.96 -17.87 9.80
C GLY A 47 -18.70 -16.36 9.70
N ILE A 48 -18.48 -15.84 8.48
CA ILE A 48 -18.30 -14.42 8.20
C ILE A 48 -19.62 -13.85 7.70
N GLU A 49 -20.11 -12.77 8.30
CA GLU A 49 -21.36 -12.11 7.89
C GLU A 49 -21.12 -11.26 6.63
N PRO A 50 -21.74 -11.55 5.47
CA PRO A 50 -21.57 -10.73 4.28
C PRO A 50 -22.54 -9.55 4.27
N VAL A 51 -22.02 -8.36 4.03
CA VAL A 51 -22.77 -7.10 3.89
C VAL A 51 -22.51 -6.51 2.50
N GLU A 52 -23.55 -6.48 1.67
CA GLU A 52 -23.49 -5.93 0.33
C GLU A 52 -23.54 -4.39 0.36
N LEU A 53 -22.63 -3.74 -0.35
CA LEU A 53 -22.66 -2.31 -0.61
C LEU A 53 -23.55 -2.01 -1.81
N ARG A 54 -24.74 -1.47 -1.54
CA ARG A 54 -25.71 -1.07 -2.57
C ARG A 54 -25.40 0.33 -3.12
N PRO A 55 -25.82 0.62 -4.36
CA PRO A 55 -25.69 1.96 -4.93
C PRO A 55 -26.26 3.04 -4.02
N GLY A 56 -25.50 4.13 -3.81
CA GLY A 56 -25.93 5.25 -2.97
C GLY A 56 -25.68 5.09 -1.47
N GLN A 57 -25.25 3.92 -1.00
CA GLN A 57 -24.88 3.72 0.40
C GLN A 57 -23.46 4.26 0.68
N ASN A 58 -23.30 4.79 1.90
CA ASN A 58 -22.00 5.21 2.41
C ASN A 58 -21.30 4.01 3.09
N LEU A 59 -20.16 3.57 2.54
CA LEU A 59 -19.41 2.43 3.04
C LEU A 59 -18.94 2.66 4.48
N GLU A 60 -18.43 3.86 4.81
CA GLU A 60 -17.99 4.19 6.16
C GLU A 60 -19.11 3.99 7.18
N GLN A 61 -20.32 4.50 6.88
CA GLN A 61 -21.47 4.36 7.76
C GLN A 61 -21.89 2.90 7.92
N LEU A 62 -21.84 2.09 6.85
CA LEU A 62 -22.12 0.65 6.92
C LEU A 62 -21.15 -0.07 7.85
N VAL A 63 -19.85 0.24 7.72
CA VAL A 63 -18.81 -0.37 8.57
C VAL A 63 -19.01 0.02 10.04
N ARG A 64 -19.21 1.30 10.33
CA ARG A 64 -19.44 1.79 11.69
C ARG A 64 -20.69 1.19 12.31
N ASN A 65 -21.76 1.02 11.54
CA ASN A 65 -22.99 0.35 12.00
C ASN A 65 -22.75 -1.13 12.34
N ALA A 66 -21.98 -1.85 11.52
CA ALA A 66 -21.63 -3.24 11.81
C ALA A 66 -20.82 -3.38 13.10
N VAL A 67 -19.84 -2.48 13.32
CA VAL A 67 -19.06 -2.45 14.56
C VAL A 67 -19.94 -2.12 15.76
N ALA A 68 -20.84 -1.14 15.67
CA ALA A 68 -21.82 -0.83 16.70
C ALA A 68 -22.73 -2.03 16.98
N GLY A 69 -23.01 -2.88 15.98
CA GLY A 69 -23.72 -4.16 16.10
C GLY A 69 -22.89 -5.29 16.70
N GLY A 70 -21.61 -5.05 17.01
CA GLY A 70 -20.69 -5.99 17.68
C GLY A 70 -19.79 -6.79 16.73
N ALA A 71 -19.54 -6.32 15.50
CA ALA A 71 -18.50 -6.88 14.64
C ALA A 71 -17.11 -6.69 15.28
N ASP A 72 -16.31 -7.76 15.32
CA ASP A 72 -14.98 -7.80 15.94
C ASP A 72 -13.86 -8.14 14.94
N GLY A 73 -14.17 -8.14 13.64
CA GLY A 73 -13.25 -8.29 12.52
C GLY A 73 -13.88 -7.75 11.24
N LEU A 74 -13.09 -7.04 10.42
CA LEU A 74 -13.57 -6.35 9.22
C LEU A 74 -12.83 -6.84 7.98
N ALA A 75 -13.56 -7.26 6.96
CA ALA A 75 -13.01 -7.58 5.66
C ALA A 75 -13.66 -6.72 4.57
N MET A 76 -12.87 -6.38 3.54
CA MET A 76 -13.39 -5.70 2.36
C MET A 76 -13.07 -6.48 1.09
N ALA A 77 -14.11 -6.83 0.32
CA ALA A 77 -13.96 -7.36 -1.03
C ALA A 77 -14.26 -6.25 -2.05
N GLY A 78 -13.20 -5.61 -2.53
CA GLY A 78 -13.32 -4.46 -3.41
C GLY A 78 -11.99 -3.96 -3.94
N GLY A 79 -12.00 -2.78 -4.57
CA GLY A 79 -10.80 -2.09 -5.03
C GLY A 79 -10.07 -1.34 -3.91
N ASP A 80 -8.87 -0.84 -4.21
CA ASP A 80 -7.96 -0.21 -3.23
C ASP A 80 -8.61 0.99 -2.49
N GLY A 81 -9.43 1.81 -3.15
CA GLY A 81 -10.14 2.91 -2.48
C GLY A 81 -11.14 2.42 -1.41
N SER A 82 -11.91 1.36 -1.69
CA SER A 82 -12.81 0.76 -0.68
C SER A 82 -12.03 0.06 0.44
N GLN A 83 -10.90 -0.57 0.11
CA GLN A 83 -9.98 -1.15 1.08
C GLN A 83 -9.50 -0.07 2.07
N ALA A 84 -9.12 1.12 1.58
CA ALA A 84 -8.66 2.22 2.41
C ALA A 84 -9.70 2.67 3.45
N VAL A 85 -10.98 2.74 3.07
CA VAL A 85 -12.07 3.14 3.99
C VAL A 85 -12.21 2.13 5.14
N VAL A 86 -12.29 0.83 4.82
CA VAL A 86 -12.48 -0.21 5.84
C VAL A 86 -11.24 -0.38 6.71
N ALA A 87 -10.04 -0.30 6.10
CA ALA A 87 -8.76 -0.36 6.81
C ALA A 87 -8.60 0.82 7.79
N ALA A 88 -9.02 2.03 7.40
CA ALA A 88 -8.98 3.21 8.27
C ALA A 88 -9.80 3.01 9.54
N ILE A 89 -11.02 2.49 9.42
CA ILE A 89 -11.92 2.22 10.55
C ILE A 89 -11.39 1.06 11.40
N ALA A 90 -10.87 0.00 10.76
CA ALA A 90 -10.24 -1.11 11.48
C ALA A 90 -9.06 -0.64 12.33
N ALA A 91 -8.21 0.24 11.78
CA ALA A 91 -7.09 0.83 12.50
C ALA A 91 -7.51 1.80 13.62
N GLU A 92 -8.58 2.58 13.41
CA GLU A 92 -9.16 3.49 14.42
C GLU A 92 -9.66 2.72 15.65
N LEU A 93 -10.27 1.54 15.42
CA LEU A 93 -10.94 0.75 16.45
C LEU A 93 -10.12 -0.47 16.92
N ASP A 94 -8.87 -0.59 16.50
CA ASP A 94 -7.97 -1.73 16.76
C ASP A 94 -8.59 -3.10 16.40
N LEU A 95 -9.35 -3.17 15.31
CA LEU A 95 -9.97 -4.41 14.84
C LEU A 95 -9.09 -5.12 13.81
N PRO A 96 -9.05 -6.47 13.81
CA PRO A 96 -8.37 -7.22 12.76
C PRO A 96 -9.05 -7.00 11.42
N TYR A 97 -8.23 -6.81 10.39
CA TYR A 97 -8.65 -6.51 9.04
C TYR A 97 -8.18 -7.60 8.05
N ALA A 98 -9.02 -7.95 7.09
CA ALA A 98 -8.66 -8.84 5.99
C ALA A 98 -8.96 -8.19 4.62
N CYS A 99 -7.96 -8.20 3.74
CA CYS A 99 -8.06 -7.69 2.37
C CYS A 99 -8.46 -8.82 1.42
N ILE A 100 -9.66 -8.73 0.83
CA ILE A 100 -10.15 -9.70 -0.16
C ILE A 100 -9.99 -9.09 -1.56
N PRO A 101 -9.20 -9.71 -2.46
CA PRO A 101 -8.75 -9.08 -3.71
C PRO A 101 -9.81 -9.13 -4.83
N ALA A 102 -10.99 -8.56 -4.57
CA ALA A 102 -12.10 -8.54 -5.52
C ALA A 102 -12.13 -7.30 -6.42
N GLY A 103 -11.17 -6.40 -6.32
CA GLY A 103 -11.03 -5.24 -7.20
C GLY A 103 -10.32 -5.55 -8.53
N THR A 104 -10.12 -4.52 -9.36
CA THR A 104 -9.46 -4.65 -10.67
C THR A 104 -7.94 -4.78 -10.54
N ARG A 105 -7.30 -4.05 -9.62
CA ARG A 105 -5.82 -3.97 -9.50
C ARG A 105 -5.29 -4.67 -8.26
N ASN A 106 -5.92 -4.49 -7.11
CA ASN A 106 -5.58 -5.13 -5.84
C ASN A 106 -4.10 -4.96 -5.44
N HIS A 107 -3.56 -3.73 -5.57
CA HIS A 107 -2.15 -3.46 -5.24
C HIS A 107 -1.90 -3.64 -3.75
N PHE A 108 -2.83 -3.17 -2.92
CA PHE A 108 -2.72 -3.33 -1.47
C PHE A 108 -2.69 -4.81 -1.07
N ALA A 109 -3.60 -5.64 -1.61
CA ALA A 109 -3.61 -7.07 -1.37
C ALA A 109 -2.26 -7.73 -1.73
N LEU A 110 -1.67 -7.36 -2.88
CA LEU A 110 -0.38 -7.89 -3.31
C LEU A 110 0.75 -7.54 -2.33
N ASP A 111 0.77 -6.30 -1.85
CA ASP A 111 1.80 -5.84 -0.91
C ASP A 111 1.63 -6.45 0.49
N LEU A 112 0.40 -6.78 0.89
CA LEU A 112 0.10 -7.56 2.10
C LEU A 112 0.49 -9.04 1.98
N GLY A 113 0.88 -9.50 0.79
CA GLY A 113 1.17 -10.90 0.55
C GLY A 113 -0.08 -11.79 0.38
N VAL A 114 -1.20 -11.19 -0.02
CA VAL A 114 -2.42 -11.91 -0.42
C VAL A 114 -2.31 -12.31 -1.90
N ASP A 115 -2.59 -13.56 -2.23
CA ASP A 115 -2.69 -14.00 -3.61
C ASP A 115 -3.91 -13.38 -4.28
N ARG A 116 -3.68 -12.55 -5.32
CA ARG A 116 -4.73 -11.82 -6.02
C ARG A 116 -5.64 -12.72 -6.87
N GLU A 117 -5.19 -13.93 -7.19
CA GLU A 117 -5.95 -14.88 -7.98
C GLU A 117 -6.82 -15.79 -7.10
N ASP A 118 -6.46 -15.95 -5.82
CA ASP A 118 -7.21 -16.75 -4.84
C ASP A 118 -8.14 -15.87 -3.99
N VAL A 119 -9.23 -15.41 -4.62
CA VAL A 119 -10.20 -14.50 -3.99
C VAL A 119 -10.96 -15.17 -2.85
N VAL A 120 -11.36 -16.44 -3.05
CA VAL A 120 -12.12 -17.22 -2.04
C VAL A 120 -11.23 -17.62 -0.88
N GLY A 121 -10.02 -18.11 -1.15
CA GLY A 121 -9.07 -18.50 -0.10
C GLY A 121 -8.62 -17.33 0.77
N ALA A 122 -8.73 -16.09 0.29
CA ALA A 122 -8.47 -14.90 1.12
C ALA A 122 -9.43 -14.79 2.33
N LEU A 123 -10.64 -15.35 2.28
CA LEU A 123 -11.59 -15.40 3.38
C LEU A 123 -11.08 -16.22 4.57
N ASP A 124 -10.20 -17.21 4.32
CA ASP A 124 -9.60 -18.03 5.38
C ASP A 124 -8.71 -17.24 6.33
N ALA A 125 -8.43 -15.96 6.02
CA ALA A 125 -7.76 -15.03 6.92
C ALA A 125 -8.48 -14.94 8.29
N PHE A 126 -9.80 -15.08 8.33
CA PHE A 126 -10.57 -15.06 9.59
C PHE A 126 -10.81 -16.45 10.18
N VAL A 127 -10.44 -17.52 9.49
CA VAL A 127 -10.57 -18.89 10.01
C VAL A 127 -9.29 -19.28 10.77
N ASP A 128 -8.15 -19.32 10.08
CA ASP A 128 -6.88 -19.77 10.64
C ASP A 128 -5.69 -18.88 10.26
N GLY A 129 -5.94 -17.69 9.72
CA GLY A 129 -4.94 -16.75 9.22
C GLY A 129 -3.94 -16.31 10.29
N GLY A 130 -2.75 -15.94 9.82
CA GLY A 130 -1.76 -15.21 10.62
C GLY A 130 -2.04 -13.70 10.61
N GLU A 131 -1.49 -12.99 11.60
CA GLU A 131 -1.70 -11.54 11.77
C GLU A 131 -0.36 -10.81 11.89
N HIS A 132 -0.27 -9.64 11.25
CA HIS A 132 0.81 -8.69 11.43
C HIS A 132 0.29 -7.26 11.42
N GLN A 133 1.10 -6.34 11.96
CA GLN A 133 0.80 -4.92 11.93
C GLN A 133 1.45 -4.27 10.72
N VAL A 134 0.71 -3.35 10.07
CA VAL A 134 1.19 -2.59 8.93
C VAL A 134 0.90 -1.10 9.12
N ASP A 135 1.65 -0.28 8.41
CA ASP A 135 1.49 1.16 8.43
C ASP A 135 0.28 1.58 7.58
N LEU A 136 -0.34 2.67 7.96
CA LEU A 136 -1.21 3.46 7.09
C LEU A 136 -0.60 4.84 6.88
N ALA A 137 -0.89 5.45 5.74
CA ALA A 137 -0.52 6.83 5.49
C ALA A 137 -1.77 7.70 5.32
N GLU A 138 -1.61 9.00 5.58
CA GLU A 138 -2.70 9.96 5.37
C GLU A 138 -2.21 11.27 4.77
N VAL A 139 -3.13 11.94 4.08
CA VAL A 139 -2.98 13.31 3.60
C VAL A 139 -4.16 14.15 4.08
N ASN A 140 -3.90 15.20 4.82
CA ASN A 140 -4.94 16.10 5.38
C ASN A 140 -6.07 15.32 6.10
N GLY A 141 -5.72 14.27 6.87
CA GLY A 141 -6.67 13.42 7.60
C GLY A 141 -7.36 12.32 6.75
N ARG A 142 -7.12 12.27 5.44
CA ARG A 142 -7.63 11.20 4.59
C ARG A 142 -6.61 10.07 4.45
N VAL A 143 -6.97 8.88 4.92
CA VAL A 143 -6.14 7.67 4.84
C VAL A 143 -6.01 7.18 3.39
N PHE A 144 -4.83 6.70 3.04
CA PHE A 144 -4.57 5.95 1.82
C PHE A 144 -3.69 4.72 2.11
N VAL A 145 -3.92 3.66 1.36
CA VAL A 145 -3.22 2.38 1.56
C VAL A 145 -2.09 2.16 0.56
N ASN A 146 -2.14 2.79 -0.62
CA ASN A 146 -1.12 2.67 -1.64
C ASN A 146 -0.35 3.98 -1.82
N ASN A 147 -0.94 4.96 -2.48
CA ASN A 147 -0.26 6.20 -2.80
C ASN A 147 -1.21 7.36 -3.13
N VAL A 148 -0.63 8.56 -3.05
CA VAL A 148 -1.20 9.80 -3.57
C VAL A 148 -0.31 10.32 -4.68
N SER A 149 -0.89 10.62 -5.84
CA SER A 149 -0.23 11.25 -6.96
C SER A 149 -0.71 12.70 -7.12
N LEU A 150 0.23 13.63 -7.32
CA LEU A 150 -0.04 15.05 -7.52
C LEU A 150 0.47 15.49 -8.90
N GLY A 151 -0.17 16.50 -9.47
CA GLY A 151 0.25 17.12 -10.72
C GLY A 151 -0.30 16.41 -11.95
N LEU A 152 0.37 16.54 -13.07
CA LEU A 152 -0.07 16.03 -14.39
C LEU A 152 -0.36 14.52 -14.39
N TYR A 153 0.26 13.78 -13.48
CA TYR A 153 -0.07 12.37 -13.27
C TYR A 153 -1.52 12.15 -12.84
N ALA A 154 -2.04 13.01 -11.97
CA ALA A 154 -3.43 12.92 -11.53
C ALA A 154 -4.42 13.16 -12.70
N GLU A 155 -4.09 14.06 -13.63
CA GLU A 155 -4.87 14.29 -14.84
C GLU A 155 -4.78 13.13 -15.84
N ALA A 156 -3.60 12.52 -15.99
CA ALA A 156 -3.41 11.34 -16.83
C ALA A 156 -4.20 10.12 -16.31
N VAL A 157 -4.25 9.92 -15.01
CA VAL A 157 -5.07 8.86 -14.37
C VAL A 157 -6.56 9.08 -14.59
N GLN A 158 -7.01 10.33 -14.72
CA GLN A 158 -8.42 10.67 -15.02
C GLN A 158 -8.83 10.32 -16.44
N ARG A 159 -7.89 10.33 -17.41
CA ARG A 159 -8.16 9.95 -18.79
C ARG A 159 -8.28 8.43 -18.91
N SER A 160 -9.41 7.96 -19.44
CA SER A 160 -9.83 6.55 -19.45
C SER A 160 -8.83 5.52 -20.02
N GLY A 161 -7.83 5.95 -20.80
CA GLY A 161 -6.80 5.08 -21.40
C GLY A 161 -5.65 4.70 -20.45
N TYR A 162 -5.36 5.50 -19.43
CA TYR A 162 -4.22 5.30 -18.53
C TYR A 162 -4.53 4.43 -17.29
N ARG A 163 -5.80 4.13 -17.03
CA ARG A 163 -6.22 3.32 -15.87
C ARG A 163 -5.56 1.93 -15.82
N ASN A 164 -5.08 1.41 -16.93
CA ASN A 164 -4.47 0.07 -17.05
C ASN A 164 -2.93 0.08 -17.08
N ALA A 165 -2.27 1.23 -17.09
CA ALA A 165 -0.83 1.29 -17.10
C ALA A 165 -0.26 0.93 -15.70
N LYS A 166 0.76 0.07 -15.66
CA LYS A 166 1.52 -0.20 -14.44
C LYS A 166 2.20 1.10 -13.99
N LEU A 167 2.29 1.35 -12.68
CA LEU A 167 2.95 2.53 -12.09
C LEU A 167 4.30 2.84 -12.78
N ARG A 168 5.06 1.82 -13.11
CA ARG A 168 6.31 1.93 -13.85
C ARG A 168 6.13 2.38 -15.30
N THR A 169 5.21 1.77 -16.05
CA THR A 169 4.91 2.17 -17.43
C THR A 169 4.48 3.63 -17.45
N LEU A 170 3.75 4.06 -16.45
CA LEU A 170 3.30 5.42 -16.27
C LEU A 170 4.47 6.38 -16.00
N LEU A 171 5.42 6.01 -15.15
CA LEU A 171 6.63 6.79 -14.88
C LEU A 171 7.58 6.82 -16.08
N ASP A 172 7.65 5.72 -16.84
CA ASP A 172 8.50 5.61 -18.04
C ASP A 172 7.87 6.32 -19.28
N THR A 173 6.52 6.40 -19.37
CA THR A 173 5.78 7.02 -20.50
C THR A 173 5.31 8.44 -20.23
N MET A 174 5.44 8.94 -19.01
CA MET A 174 5.13 10.34 -18.65
C MET A 174 5.82 11.38 -19.56
N PRO A 175 7.05 11.16 -20.07
CA PRO A 175 7.70 12.08 -21.01
C PRO A 175 6.88 12.37 -22.25
N GLU A 176 6.15 11.39 -22.76
CA GLU A 176 5.44 11.49 -24.04
C GLU A 176 4.02 12.05 -23.90
N ALA A 177 3.40 11.88 -22.73
CA ALA A 177 2.05 12.35 -22.43
C ALA A 177 1.96 13.83 -22.08
N LEU A 178 3.10 14.46 -21.79
CA LEU A 178 3.22 15.86 -21.39
C LEU A 178 3.67 16.67 -22.59
N GLY A 179 2.71 17.27 -23.31
CA GLY A 179 3.00 18.26 -24.34
C GLY A 179 3.85 19.44 -23.80
N PRO A 180 4.43 20.25 -24.70
CA PRO A 180 5.30 21.38 -24.33
C PRO A 180 4.61 22.45 -23.48
N ASP A 181 3.29 22.49 -23.45
CA ASP A 181 2.46 23.51 -22.78
C ASP A 181 1.94 23.08 -21.38
N GLY A 182 2.50 22.02 -20.79
CA GLY A 182 2.14 21.62 -19.42
C GLY A 182 2.44 22.74 -18.43
N ALA A 183 1.47 23.66 -18.25
CA ALA A 183 1.50 24.67 -17.18
C ALA A 183 1.70 23.93 -15.85
N GLY A 184 2.93 23.96 -15.34
CA GLY A 184 3.30 23.26 -14.12
C GLY A 184 2.44 23.78 -12.98
N LEU A 185 1.77 22.90 -12.24
CA LEU A 185 1.25 23.22 -10.94
C LEU A 185 2.43 23.78 -10.14
N ASN A 186 2.30 24.95 -9.58
CA ASN A 186 3.35 25.61 -8.78
C ASN A 186 3.46 24.91 -7.42
N LEU A 187 3.91 23.64 -7.44
CA LEU A 187 4.08 22.84 -6.24
C LEU A 187 5.41 23.20 -5.58
N ARG A 188 5.35 23.61 -4.33
CA ARG A 188 6.50 23.93 -3.47
C ARG A 188 6.65 22.83 -2.41
N TRP A 189 7.85 22.36 -2.19
CA TRP A 189 8.14 21.29 -1.23
C TRP A 189 9.59 21.39 -0.73
N THR A 190 9.85 20.86 0.46
CA THR A 190 11.18 20.83 1.07
C THR A 190 11.80 19.45 0.87
N GLY A 191 13.02 19.41 0.32
CA GLY A 191 13.78 18.17 0.14
C GLY A 191 14.53 17.73 1.40
N PRO A 192 15.18 16.55 1.37
CA PRO A 192 15.91 16.00 2.53
C PRO A 192 17.02 16.91 3.08
N GLY A 193 17.56 17.80 2.26
CA GLY A 193 18.57 18.80 2.68
C GLY A 193 17.99 20.10 3.27
N GLY A 194 16.68 20.18 3.51
CA GLY A 194 16.04 21.38 4.02
C GLY A 194 15.88 22.53 2.99
N HIS A 195 16.22 22.28 1.72
CA HIS A 195 16.06 23.27 0.65
C HIS A 195 14.64 23.25 0.08
N GLU A 196 14.06 24.42 -0.10
CA GLU A 196 12.83 24.57 -0.84
C GLU A 196 13.05 24.34 -2.34
N HIS A 197 12.11 23.66 -2.92
CA HIS A 197 12.04 23.39 -4.35
C HIS A 197 10.70 23.85 -4.88
N SER A 198 10.70 24.47 -6.05
CA SER A 198 9.53 24.76 -6.86
C SER A 198 9.67 24.07 -8.19
N ALA A 199 8.58 23.59 -8.78
CA ALA A 199 8.55 22.91 -10.07
C ALA A 199 8.85 21.39 -10.01
N GLY A 200 7.96 20.62 -9.40
CA GLY A 200 7.77 19.21 -9.77
C GLY A 200 6.66 19.10 -10.82
N ILE A 201 6.86 18.30 -11.88
CA ILE A 201 5.78 17.99 -12.83
C ILE A 201 4.83 16.96 -12.21
N ALA A 202 5.37 16.05 -11.43
CA ALA A 202 4.62 15.04 -10.73
C ALA A 202 5.30 14.66 -9.40
N ILE A 203 4.50 14.51 -8.37
CA ILE A 203 4.91 14.02 -7.06
C ILE A 203 4.07 12.79 -6.76
N LEU A 204 4.74 11.70 -6.36
CA LEU A 204 4.12 10.49 -5.84
C LEU A 204 4.52 10.33 -4.39
N VAL A 205 3.54 10.24 -3.50
CA VAL A 205 3.74 9.93 -2.08
C VAL A 205 3.08 8.59 -1.78
N SER A 206 3.84 7.59 -1.36
CA SER A 206 3.35 6.25 -1.08
C SER A 206 3.40 5.91 0.41
N ASN A 207 2.46 5.10 0.84
CA ASN A 207 2.49 4.43 2.13
C ASN A 207 3.59 3.37 2.10
N ASN A 208 4.74 3.65 2.68
CA ASN A 208 6.01 2.95 2.51
C ASN A 208 6.59 3.01 1.08
N ARG A 209 7.88 2.78 0.95
CA ARG A 209 8.61 2.96 -0.30
C ARG A 209 8.38 1.84 -1.29
N TYR A 210 8.07 2.17 -2.55
CA TYR A 210 8.06 1.21 -3.65
C TYR A 210 9.47 0.80 -4.08
N ARG A 211 9.63 -0.47 -4.45
CA ARG A 211 10.78 -0.92 -5.21
C ARG A 211 10.60 -0.47 -6.67
N LEU A 212 11.40 0.52 -7.06
CA LEU A 212 11.41 1.05 -8.42
C LEU A 212 12.50 0.35 -9.26
N GLY A 213 12.31 0.32 -10.60
CA GLY A 213 13.30 -0.23 -11.53
C GLY A 213 12.79 -1.37 -12.41
N LYS A 214 13.73 -2.10 -13.06
CA LYS A 214 13.42 -3.19 -14.01
C LYS A 214 13.44 -4.59 -13.39
N ALA A 215 13.76 -4.71 -12.13
CA ALA A 215 13.87 -5.99 -11.44
C ALA A 215 12.49 -6.63 -11.19
N VAL A 216 12.48 -7.94 -10.98
CA VAL A 216 11.29 -8.68 -10.51
C VAL A 216 10.81 -8.05 -9.20
N GLY A 217 9.49 -7.93 -9.02
CA GLY A 217 8.89 -7.27 -7.86
C GLY A 217 8.87 -5.73 -7.92
N SER A 218 9.34 -5.10 -9.02
CA SER A 218 9.18 -3.66 -9.22
C SER A 218 7.71 -3.24 -9.22
N GLY A 219 7.42 -2.10 -8.57
CA GLY A 219 6.07 -1.59 -8.41
C GLY A 219 5.32 -2.22 -7.24
N THR A 220 6.01 -2.98 -6.36
CA THR A 220 5.51 -3.43 -5.05
C THR A 220 6.39 -2.89 -3.93
N ARG A 221 5.91 -2.94 -2.70
CA ARG A 221 6.60 -2.43 -1.51
C ARG A 221 7.31 -3.56 -0.78
N PRO A 222 8.65 -3.53 -0.63
CA PRO A 222 9.39 -4.56 0.10
C PRO A 222 8.99 -4.64 1.57
N ARG A 223 8.61 -3.49 2.13
CA ARG A 223 8.14 -3.35 3.51
C ARG A 223 6.88 -2.50 3.52
N ILE A 224 6.00 -2.80 4.45
CA ILE A 224 4.74 -2.10 4.70
C ILE A 224 4.60 -1.74 6.19
N ASP A 225 5.74 -1.75 6.89
CA ASP A 225 5.90 -1.60 8.34
C ASP A 225 7.19 -0.87 8.73
N ASP A 226 7.73 -0.01 7.85
CA ASP A 226 9.00 0.70 8.11
C ASP A 226 8.83 2.12 8.66
N ALA A 227 7.59 2.51 8.93
CA ALA A 227 7.21 3.81 9.48
C ALA A 227 7.64 5.02 8.62
N LEU A 228 7.72 4.83 7.30
CA LEU A 228 8.17 5.85 6.36
C LEU A 228 7.25 5.96 5.14
N LEU A 229 7.03 7.19 4.70
CA LEU A 229 6.50 7.47 3.37
C LEU A 229 7.59 7.24 2.31
N GLY A 230 7.22 6.74 1.15
CA GLY A 230 8.05 6.79 -0.05
C GLY A 230 7.70 8.04 -0.87
N ILE A 231 8.67 8.88 -1.16
CA ILE A 231 8.46 10.12 -1.91
C ILE A 231 9.26 10.03 -3.21
N ALA A 232 8.58 10.25 -4.34
CA ALA A 232 9.20 10.25 -5.64
C ALA A 232 8.75 11.48 -6.43
N ILE A 233 9.72 12.23 -6.98
CA ILE A 233 9.46 13.49 -7.69
C ILE A 233 10.10 13.44 -9.08
N VAL A 234 9.32 13.79 -10.07
CA VAL A 234 9.78 13.97 -11.46
C VAL A 234 9.78 15.46 -11.77
N GLY A 235 10.93 16.00 -12.13
CA GLY A 235 11.11 17.40 -12.51
C GLY A 235 10.83 17.67 -13.99
N ALA A 236 10.90 18.95 -14.39
CA ALA A 236 10.86 19.37 -15.78
C ALA A 236 12.06 18.80 -16.55
N PRO A 237 11.94 18.56 -17.87
CA PRO A 237 13.07 18.11 -18.68
C PRO A 237 14.19 19.13 -18.65
N THR A 238 15.43 18.68 -18.46
CA THR A 238 16.62 19.49 -18.54
C THR A 238 17.40 19.13 -19.81
N GLY A 239 17.68 20.12 -20.68
CA GLY A 239 18.50 19.98 -21.89
C GLY A 239 17.73 20.05 -23.21
N GLY A 240 18.38 20.63 -24.23
CA GLY A 240 17.83 20.91 -25.59
C GLY A 240 18.15 19.84 -26.64
N GLY A 241 18.17 18.55 -26.31
CA GLY A 241 18.51 17.46 -27.23
C GLY A 241 17.41 16.41 -27.37
N ARG A 242 17.55 15.52 -28.40
CA ARG A 242 16.60 14.43 -28.71
C ARG A 242 16.34 13.42 -27.56
N ARG A 243 17.11 13.48 -26.47
CA ARG A 243 16.91 12.74 -25.21
C ARG A 243 16.98 13.70 -24.04
N THR A 244 15.85 14.34 -23.72
CA THR A 244 15.70 15.12 -22.48
C THR A 244 15.58 14.15 -21.31
N GLN A 245 16.61 14.09 -20.47
CA GLN A 245 16.52 13.39 -19.19
C GLN A 245 15.77 14.25 -18.19
N ARG A 246 14.71 13.70 -17.61
CA ARG A 246 13.98 14.34 -16.50
C ARG A 246 14.69 14.03 -15.20
N PRO A 247 14.99 15.02 -14.34
CA PRO A 247 15.53 14.78 -13.04
C PRO A 247 14.54 13.99 -12.19
N TRP A 248 14.99 12.85 -11.72
CA TRP A 248 14.25 11.99 -10.79
C TRP A 248 14.89 12.05 -9.42
N ARG A 249 14.06 12.23 -8.38
CA ARG A 249 14.49 12.17 -6.98
C ARG A 249 13.56 11.25 -6.21
N ASP A 250 14.12 10.37 -5.37
CA ASP A 250 13.35 9.54 -4.46
C ASP A 250 14.05 9.42 -3.11
N TRP A 251 13.25 9.47 -2.04
CA TRP A 251 13.70 9.29 -0.67
C TRP A 251 12.54 8.79 0.20
N SER A 252 12.80 8.56 1.50
CA SER A 252 11.79 8.21 2.48
C SER A 252 11.83 9.17 3.65
N ALA A 253 10.66 9.51 4.21
CA ALA A 253 10.52 10.38 5.38
C ALA A 253 9.23 10.00 6.15
N PRO A 254 9.16 10.23 7.46
CA PRO A 254 7.94 9.97 8.24
C PRO A 254 6.80 10.95 7.94
N ALA A 255 7.15 12.13 7.44
CA ALA A 255 6.20 13.17 7.04
C ALA A 255 6.72 13.94 5.82
N PHE A 256 5.81 14.53 5.07
CA PHE A 256 6.11 15.34 3.89
C PHE A 256 5.04 16.40 3.70
N GLU A 257 5.42 17.62 3.29
CA GLU A 257 4.48 18.70 3.01
C GLU A 257 4.68 19.24 1.60
N VAL A 258 3.57 19.48 0.92
CA VAL A 258 3.54 20.12 -0.40
C VAL A 258 2.60 21.34 -0.33
N ASN A 259 3.12 22.49 -0.72
CA ASN A 259 2.38 23.72 -0.84
C ASN A 259 2.03 24.03 -2.31
N ALA A 260 0.92 24.72 -2.51
CA ALA A 260 0.48 25.23 -3.80
C ALA A 260 -0.41 26.47 -3.59
N ASP A 261 -0.59 27.28 -4.65
CA ASP A 261 -1.41 28.50 -4.56
C ASP A 261 -2.91 28.19 -4.77
N HIS A 262 -3.24 27.02 -5.32
CA HIS A 262 -4.61 26.62 -5.65
C HIS A 262 -4.84 25.15 -5.27
N PRO A 263 -6.12 24.70 -5.19
CA PRO A 263 -6.45 23.30 -4.97
C PRO A 263 -5.78 22.38 -5.99
N VAL A 264 -5.07 21.37 -5.50
CA VAL A 264 -4.23 20.47 -6.31
C VAL A 264 -5.05 19.27 -6.78
N PRO A 265 -5.12 19.01 -8.11
CA PRO A 265 -5.63 17.74 -8.61
C PRO A 265 -4.75 16.60 -8.11
N ALA A 266 -5.38 15.59 -7.51
CA ALA A 266 -4.69 14.44 -6.93
C ALA A 266 -5.40 13.13 -7.31
N GLY A 267 -4.64 12.05 -7.32
CA GLY A 267 -5.17 10.69 -7.34
C GLY A 267 -4.85 10.02 -6.01
N ILE A 268 -5.85 9.61 -5.24
CA ILE A 268 -5.66 8.85 -3.98
C ILE A 268 -6.11 7.41 -4.23
N ASP A 269 -5.20 6.43 -4.11
CA ASP A 269 -5.46 5.01 -4.38
C ASP A 269 -6.18 4.76 -5.72
N GLY A 270 -5.94 5.64 -6.70
CA GLY A 270 -6.54 5.60 -8.04
C GLY A 270 -7.86 6.36 -8.18
N GLU A 271 -8.37 7.02 -7.13
CA GLU A 271 -9.53 7.89 -7.18
C GLU A 271 -9.12 9.35 -7.38
N ALA A 272 -9.75 10.02 -8.36
CA ALA A 272 -9.50 11.43 -8.66
C ALA A 272 -10.17 12.34 -7.62
N VAL A 273 -9.37 13.24 -7.04
CA VAL A 273 -9.82 14.21 -6.03
C VAL A 273 -9.15 15.57 -6.24
N ARG A 274 -9.65 16.60 -5.54
CA ARG A 274 -8.96 17.89 -5.37
C ARG A 274 -8.62 18.08 -3.90
N LEU A 275 -7.34 18.34 -3.61
CA LEU A 275 -6.84 18.55 -2.26
C LEU A 275 -6.54 20.02 -2.04
N GLN A 276 -6.90 20.54 -0.87
CA GLN A 276 -6.60 21.91 -0.45
C GLN A 276 -5.19 21.98 0.14
N PRO A 277 -4.32 22.87 -0.34
CA PRO A 277 -3.01 23.09 0.27
C PRO A 277 -3.12 23.80 1.64
N PRO A 278 -2.14 23.63 2.54
CA PRO A 278 -0.98 22.76 2.41
C PRO A 278 -1.37 21.28 2.48
N LEU A 279 -0.69 20.44 1.66
CA LEU A 279 -0.89 19.00 1.66
C LEU A 279 0.08 18.39 2.65
N ARG A 280 -0.43 17.94 3.79
CA ARG A 280 0.36 17.34 4.88
C ARG A 280 0.21 15.84 4.85
N PHE A 281 1.31 15.17 4.51
CA PHE A 281 1.41 13.73 4.49
C PHE A 281 2.13 13.24 5.73
N HIS A 282 1.63 12.17 6.34
CA HIS A 282 2.34 11.46 7.39
C HIS A 282 2.01 9.97 7.41
N VAL A 283 2.92 9.17 7.93
CA VAL A 283 2.70 7.76 8.17
C VAL A 283 2.17 7.57 9.59
N ARG A 284 1.30 6.57 9.75
CA ARG A 284 0.79 6.07 11.05
C ARG A 284 1.35 4.67 11.25
N PRO A 285 2.44 4.53 12.03
CA PRO A 285 3.18 3.27 12.11
C PRO A 285 2.39 2.16 12.80
N GLY A 286 2.35 0.98 12.17
CA GLY A 286 1.86 -0.26 12.76
C GLY A 286 0.40 -0.23 13.23
N VAL A 287 -0.43 0.70 12.74
CA VAL A 287 -1.78 0.92 13.27
C VAL A 287 -2.82 -0.07 12.75
N LEU A 288 -2.56 -0.74 11.63
CA LEU A 288 -3.52 -1.67 11.04
C LEU A 288 -3.10 -3.12 11.30
N ARG A 289 -3.95 -3.88 11.97
CA ARG A 289 -3.78 -5.32 12.20
C ARG A 289 -4.34 -6.09 11.02
N VAL A 290 -3.45 -6.63 10.19
CA VAL A 290 -3.84 -7.35 8.97
C VAL A 290 -3.76 -8.84 9.18
N ARG A 291 -4.82 -9.54 8.80
CA ARG A 291 -4.87 -11.00 8.75
C ARG A 291 -4.72 -11.49 7.32
N VAL A 292 -3.87 -12.51 7.14
CA VAL A 292 -3.63 -13.15 5.85
C VAL A 292 -3.79 -14.66 6.01
N ALA A 293 -4.50 -15.27 5.07
CA ALA A 293 -4.69 -16.71 5.06
C ALA A 293 -3.35 -17.47 4.93
N ARG A 294 -3.21 -18.61 5.61
CA ARG A 294 -1.93 -19.35 5.70
C ARG A 294 -1.42 -19.88 4.38
N GLN A 295 -2.31 -20.17 3.43
CA GLN A 295 -1.95 -20.62 2.09
C GLN A 295 -1.41 -19.51 1.20
N HIS A 296 -1.60 -18.24 1.55
CA HIS A 296 -1.11 -17.10 0.82
C HIS A 296 0.38 -16.80 1.11
N PRO A 297 1.07 -16.02 0.27
CA PRO A 297 2.50 -15.72 0.42
C PRO A 297 2.87 -15.09 1.77
N GLY A 298 2.01 -14.25 2.37
CA GLY A 298 2.23 -13.57 3.64
C GLY A 298 3.24 -12.42 3.59
N ALA A 299 3.76 -12.11 2.41
CA ALA A 299 4.63 -10.96 2.16
C ALA A 299 4.55 -10.52 0.70
N SER A 300 4.91 -9.26 0.46
CA SER A 300 5.00 -8.66 -0.88
C SER A 300 6.01 -9.42 -1.77
N PRO A 301 5.78 -9.50 -3.09
CA PRO A 301 6.74 -10.09 -4.02
C PRO A 301 8.14 -9.47 -3.95
N SER A 302 8.27 -8.19 -3.62
CA SER A 302 9.57 -7.54 -3.47
C SER A 302 10.22 -7.78 -2.10
N ALA A 303 9.46 -8.16 -1.08
CA ALA A 303 10.00 -8.45 0.25
C ALA A 303 10.88 -9.70 0.28
N THR A 304 10.58 -10.67 -0.59
CA THR A 304 11.30 -11.95 -0.66
C THR A 304 12.47 -11.93 -1.64
N LEU A 305 12.70 -10.82 -2.33
CA LEU A 305 13.75 -10.67 -3.33
C LEU A 305 14.94 -9.91 -2.76
N PRO A 306 16.17 -10.43 -2.91
CA PRO A 306 17.35 -9.74 -2.42
C PRO A 306 17.63 -8.44 -3.20
N ASP A 307 18.17 -7.44 -2.48
CA ASP A 307 18.60 -6.17 -3.04
C ASP A 307 20.04 -6.28 -3.55
N GLY A 308 20.20 -6.44 -4.87
CA GLY A 308 21.50 -6.46 -5.55
C GLY A 308 22.25 -7.80 -5.53
N LEU A 309 23.37 -7.84 -6.27
CA LEU A 309 24.14 -9.06 -6.52
C LEU A 309 24.73 -9.70 -5.25
N ALA A 310 25.21 -8.89 -4.31
CA ALA A 310 25.80 -9.42 -3.08
C ALA A 310 24.79 -10.12 -2.16
N GLN A 311 23.57 -9.57 -2.05
CA GLN A 311 22.49 -10.22 -1.30
C GLN A 311 21.96 -11.45 -2.04
N SER A 312 21.86 -11.39 -3.37
CA SER A 312 21.49 -12.54 -4.19
C SER A 312 22.47 -13.71 -4.01
N ALA A 313 23.78 -13.44 -4.06
CA ALA A 313 24.82 -14.44 -3.84
C ALA A 313 24.75 -15.04 -2.42
N ARG A 314 24.52 -14.22 -1.39
CA ARG A 314 24.34 -14.69 -0.01
C ARG A 314 23.08 -15.54 0.15
N ALA A 315 21.95 -15.15 -0.46
CA ALA A 315 20.72 -15.92 -0.42
C ALA A 315 20.87 -17.27 -1.11
N LEU A 316 21.53 -17.31 -2.28
CA LEU A 316 21.84 -18.56 -2.99
C LEU A 316 22.78 -19.47 -2.19
N ALA A 317 23.84 -18.91 -1.58
CA ALA A 317 24.74 -19.67 -0.72
C ALA A 317 24.02 -20.27 0.50
N ARG A 318 23.09 -19.54 1.11
CA ARG A 318 22.27 -20.04 2.23
C ARG A 318 21.34 -21.16 1.78
N MET A 319 20.68 -21.03 0.63
CA MET A 319 19.85 -22.10 0.06
C MET A 319 20.67 -23.36 -0.25
N ALA A 320 21.89 -23.21 -0.77
CA ALA A 320 22.77 -24.33 -1.07
C ALA A 320 23.14 -25.19 0.16
N ILE A 321 23.12 -24.58 1.36
CA ILE A 321 23.36 -25.25 2.64
C ILE A 321 22.07 -25.55 3.43
N GLY A 322 20.90 -25.52 2.76
CA GLY A 322 19.60 -25.84 3.37
C GLY A 322 19.11 -24.80 4.38
N ARG A 323 19.61 -23.57 4.37
CA ARG A 323 19.17 -22.49 5.26
C ARG A 323 18.19 -21.57 4.55
N ASP A 324 17.25 -21.00 5.34
CA ASP A 324 16.29 -20.03 4.86
C ASP A 324 16.98 -18.80 4.25
N PRO A 325 16.73 -18.46 2.96
CA PRO A 325 17.35 -17.31 2.29
C PRO A 325 16.96 -15.98 2.92
N LEU A 326 15.79 -15.89 3.59
CA LEU A 326 15.25 -14.65 4.17
C LEU A 326 15.72 -14.39 5.61
N ARG A 327 16.30 -15.35 6.29
CA ARG A 327 16.85 -15.18 7.65
C ARG A 327 18.17 -14.41 7.62
N ALA A 328 18.16 -13.15 7.25
CA ALA A 328 19.23 -12.21 7.55
C ALA A 328 18.78 -11.34 8.72
N GLY A 329 19.25 -11.71 9.94
CA GLY A 329 19.41 -10.81 11.06
C GLY A 329 18.17 -10.02 11.48
N THR A 330 17.29 -10.61 12.28
CA THR A 330 16.54 -9.84 13.28
C THR A 330 17.60 -9.09 14.12
N ARG A 331 17.85 -7.83 13.82
CA ARG A 331 18.49 -6.94 14.77
C ARG A 331 17.53 -6.85 15.94
N ALA A 332 17.88 -7.49 17.06
CA ALA A 332 17.25 -7.24 18.33
C ALA A 332 17.29 -5.73 18.59
N ALA A 333 16.14 -5.17 18.93
CA ALA A 333 16.06 -3.81 19.41
C ALA A 333 17.03 -3.70 20.62
N PRO A 334 17.80 -2.62 20.76
CA PRO A 334 18.62 -2.43 21.93
C PRO A 334 17.69 -2.31 23.15
N ASN A 335 17.79 -3.26 24.07
CA ASN A 335 17.23 -3.15 25.40
C ASN A 335 17.81 -1.90 26.07
N SER A 336 17.04 -0.85 26.19
CA SER A 336 17.33 0.28 27.05
C SER A 336 16.98 -0.09 28.49
N THR A 337 17.83 -0.87 29.13
CA THR A 337 17.81 -0.99 30.58
C THR A 337 18.60 0.20 31.13
N THR A 338 17.92 1.26 31.48
CA THR A 338 18.49 2.36 32.27
C THR A 338 18.39 1.92 33.75
N GLU A 339 19.47 1.39 34.28
CA GLU A 339 19.66 1.27 35.74
C GLU A 339 19.82 2.67 36.31
N THR A 340 18.83 3.10 37.05
CA THR A 340 18.92 4.29 37.90
C THR A 340 19.62 3.87 39.20
N THR A 341 20.91 4.16 39.28
CA THR A 341 21.66 4.04 40.52
C THR A 341 21.40 5.29 41.38
N THR A 342 20.56 5.17 42.34
CA THR A 342 20.44 6.14 43.43
C THR A 342 21.68 6.04 44.30
N LYS A 343 22.48 7.11 44.35
CA LYS A 343 23.46 7.33 45.42
C LYS A 343 22.91 8.36 46.40
N GLU A 344 22.60 7.92 47.57
CA GLU A 344 22.52 8.75 48.78
C GLU A 344 23.91 9.24 49.15
N GLN A 345 24.06 10.52 49.27
CA GLN A 345 24.73 11.22 50.38
C GLN A 345 24.51 12.74 50.21
#